data_b36f3718ced49942878e680092c85f54
#
_entry.id   b36f3718ced49942878e680092c85f54
#
_cell.length_a   1.000
_cell.length_b   1.000
_cell.length_c   1.000
_cell.angle_alpha   90.00
_cell.angle_beta   90.00
_cell.angle_gamma   90.00
#
_symmetry.space_group_name_H-M   'P 1'
#
loop_
_entity.id
_entity.type
_entity.pdbx_description
1 polymer ?
#
loop_
_entity_poly.entity_id
_entity_poly.type
_entity_poly.pdbx_seq_one_letter_code
_entity_poly.pdbx_strand_id
1 'polypeptide(L)'
;AWDAILHGATGIMWWGSAYADRPHPFFDGWMTVLREFEGLHPFLFAGQMPHVWAETYYRQHDPILGVGVLARRAGNRTLVVLINQDQYAHETVLKGLDEAVVMRLRRVGGGGEGLVKTREGFITALEGYEVRIYITD
;
A
#
# COMPACT_ATOMS: atom_id res chain seq x y z
N ALA A 1 2.63 8.84 4.66
CA ALA A 1 1.23 9.15 4.32
C ALA A 1 0.35 7.91 4.37
N TRP A 2 0.60 6.89 3.56
CA TRP A 2 -0.22 5.67 3.50
C TRP A 2 -0.33 4.93 4.82
N ASP A 3 0.76 4.87 5.58
CA ASP A 3 0.77 4.26 6.92
C ASP A 3 -0.19 4.96 7.89
N ALA A 4 -0.26 6.29 7.87
CA ALA A 4 -1.22 7.04 8.66
C ALA A 4 -2.68 6.69 8.29
N ILE A 5 -2.98 6.54 6.98
CA ILE A 5 -4.31 6.14 6.50
C ILE A 5 -4.64 4.70 6.88
N LEU A 6 -3.66 3.79 6.84
CA LEU A 6 -3.79 2.41 7.32
C LEU A 6 -4.27 2.39 8.78
N HIS A 7 -3.70 3.27 9.61
CA HIS A 7 -4.04 3.41 11.04
C HIS A 7 -5.23 4.33 11.32
N GLY A 8 -6.03 4.67 10.30
CA GLY A 8 -7.30 5.35 10.46
C GLY A 8 -7.26 6.87 10.38
N ALA A 9 -6.14 7.47 9.97
CA ALA A 9 -6.09 8.91 9.73
C ALA A 9 -7.05 9.31 8.60
N THR A 10 -7.88 10.31 8.85
CA THR A 10 -8.82 10.89 7.88
C THR A 10 -8.29 12.18 7.26
N GLY A 11 -7.16 12.65 7.73
CA GLY A 11 -6.45 13.81 7.21
C GLY A 11 -4.98 13.76 7.62
N ILE A 12 -4.12 14.37 6.82
CA ILE A 12 -2.68 14.44 7.07
C ILE A 12 -2.25 15.90 7.01
N MET A 13 -1.58 16.35 8.05
CA MET A 13 -0.99 17.68 8.11
C MET A 13 0.53 17.56 8.10
N TRP A 14 1.19 18.26 7.20
CA TRP A 14 2.63 18.37 7.17
C TRP A 14 3.08 19.66 7.85
N TRP A 15 3.90 19.50 8.87
CA TRP A 15 4.48 20.60 9.63
C TRP A 15 5.92 20.86 9.18
N GLY A 16 6.33 22.13 9.19
CA GLY A 16 7.71 22.51 8.92
C GLY A 16 8.08 22.72 7.45
N SER A 17 7.14 22.50 6.50
CA SER A 17 7.37 22.73 5.07
C SER A 17 7.72 24.18 4.75
N ALA A 18 7.34 25.14 5.60
CA ALA A 18 7.69 26.55 5.45
C ALA A 18 9.19 26.85 5.64
N TYR A 19 9.92 25.95 6.27
CA TYR A 19 11.36 26.09 6.52
C TYR A 19 12.24 25.42 5.47
N ALA A 20 11.63 24.73 4.49
CA ALA A 20 12.36 24.11 3.41
C ALA A 20 12.45 25.06 2.22
N ASP A 21 13.67 25.34 1.78
CA ASP A 21 13.91 26.12 0.56
C ASP A 21 13.38 25.39 -0.67
N ARG A 22 12.93 26.14 -1.67
CA ARG A 22 12.50 25.56 -2.96
C ARG A 22 13.53 25.87 -4.03
N PRO A 23 13.87 24.89 -4.90
CA PRO A 23 13.36 23.49 -4.98
C PRO A 23 13.92 22.59 -3.88
N HIS A 24 13.12 21.66 -3.37
CA HIS A 24 13.54 20.69 -2.37
C HIS A 24 12.87 19.32 -2.63
N PRO A 25 13.61 18.20 -2.57
CA PRO A 25 13.07 16.85 -2.86
C PRO A 25 11.82 16.46 -2.05
N PHE A 26 11.66 17.03 -0.87
CA PHE A 26 10.47 16.85 -0.04
C PHE A 26 9.18 17.29 -0.77
N PHE A 27 9.21 18.43 -1.49
CA PHE A 27 8.03 18.90 -2.20
C PHE A 27 7.67 18.02 -3.40
N ASP A 28 8.67 17.48 -4.09
CA ASP A 28 8.45 16.56 -5.21
C ASP A 28 7.81 15.26 -4.71
N GLY A 29 8.33 14.69 -3.63
CA GLY A 29 7.75 13.51 -2.98
C GLY A 29 6.33 13.78 -2.47
N TRP A 30 6.10 14.92 -1.85
CA TRP A 30 4.77 15.32 -1.38
C TRP A 30 3.78 15.47 -2.52
N MET A 31 4.14 16.16 -3.60
CA MET A 31 3.28 16.30 -4.78
C MET A 31 2.96 14.95 -5.44
N THR A 32 3.89 14.01 -5.41
CA THR A 32 3.65 12.65 -5.89
C THR A 32 2.55 11.95 -5.08
N VAL A 33 2.64 11.99 -3.75
CA VAL A 33 1.62 11.42 -2.86
C VAL A 33 0.25 12.08 -3.03
N LEU A 34 0.22 13.42 -3.18
CA LEU A 34 -1.06 14.12 -3.41
C LEU A 34 -1.73 13.71 -4.73
N ARG A 35 -0.96 13.52 -5.80
CA ARG A 35 -1.49 13.01 -7.08
C ARG A 35 -1.99 11.56 -6.96
N GLU A 36 -1.30 10.71 -6.20
CA GLU A 36 -1.79 9.36 -5.89
C GLU A 36 -3.14 9.43 -5.17
N PHE A 37 -3.27 10.27 -4.15
CA PHE A 37 -4.52 10.44 -3.41
C PHE A 37 -5.65 10.98 -4.29
N GLU A 38 -5.38 11.93 -5.17
CA GLU A 38 -6.35 12.45 -6.14
C GLU A 38 -6.88 11.34 -7.05
N GLY A 39 -5.99 10.53 -7.62
CA GLY A 39 -6.36 9.40 -8.48
C GLY A 39 -7.13 8.29 -7.76
N LEU A 40 -6.94 8.17 -6.44
CA LEU A 40 -7.53 7.13 -5.59
C LEU A 40 -8.64 7.65 -4.67
N HIS A 41 -9.04 8.92 -4.82
CA HIS A 41 -10.04 9.58 -3.99
C HIS A 41 -11.31 8.75 -3.72
N PRO A 42 -11.95 8.05 -4.69
CA PRO A 42 -13.13 7.25 -4.43
C PRO A 42 -12.92 6.14 -3.39
N PHE A 43 -11.69 5.65 -3.26
CA PHE A 43 -11.35 4.59 -2.31
C PHE A 43 -10.99 5.12 -0.92
N LEU A 44 -10.48 6.37 -0.82
CA LEU A 44 -10.05 6.93 0.47
C LEU A 44 -11.23 7.04 1.46
N PHE A 45 -12.45 7.15 0.95
CA PHE A 45 -13.68 7.23 1.75
C PHE A 45 -14.55 5.97 1.65
N ALA A 46 -14.12 4.95 0.90
CA ALA A 46 -14.85 3.70 0.74
C ALA A 46 -14.74 2.81 1.99
N GLY A 47 -15.67 1.87 2.10
CA GLY A 47 -15.66 0.88 3.17
C GLY A 47 -14.40 0.03 3.18
N GLN A 48 -13.82 -0.14 4.35
CA GLN A 48 -12.67 -1.01 4.56
C GLN A 48 -13.08 -2.49 4.49
N MET A 49 -12.17 -3.33 4.01
CA MET A 49 -12.31 -4.79 3.96
C MET A 49 -11.41 -5.41 5.05
N PRO A 50 -11.88 -5.51 6.30
CA PRO A 50 -11.03 -5.91 7.44
C PRO A 50 -10.60 -7.38 7.39
N HIS A 51 -11.23 -8.21 6.55
CA HIS A 51 -10.87 -9.61 6.35
C HIS A 51 -9.69 -9.80 5.37
N VAL A 52 -9.21 -8.71 4.76
CA VAL A 52 -8.03 -8.73 3.88
C VAL A 52 -6.81 -8.38 4.71
N TRP A 53 -5.82 -9.24 4.69
CA TRP A 53 -4.61 -9.11 5.50
C TRP A 53 -3.39 -9.71 4.79
N ALA A 54 -2.20 -9.46 5.30
CA ALA A 54 -0.94 -10.01 4.80
C ALA A 54 -0.30 -10.91 5.84
N GLU A 55 0.13 -12.08 5.42
CA GLU A 55 1.01 -12.95 6.18
C GLU A 55 2.45 -12.67 5.73
N THR A 56 3.29 -12.20 6.65
CA THR A 56 4.64 -11.77 6.34
C THR A 56 5.64 -12.87 6.74
N TYR A 57 6.51 -13.26 5.81
CA TYR A 57 7.56 -14.23 6.05
C TYR A 57 8.89 -13.52 6.30
N TYR A 58 9.53 -13.91 7.39
CA TYR A 58 10.78 -13.35 7.85
C TYR A 58 11.93 -14.31 7.59
N ARG A 59 12.93 -13.85 6.85
CA ARG A 59 14.10 -14.69 6.56
C ARG A 59 15.26 -14.48 7.51
N GLN A 60 15.38 -13.33 8.15
CA GLN A 60 16.60 -12.96 8.88
C GLN A 60 16.40 -12.20 10.21
N HIS A 61 15.24 -11.60 10.45
CA HIS A 61 15.00 -10.78 11.64
C HIS A 61 13.54 -10.93 12.11
N ASP A 62 13.34 -10.89 13.42
CA ASP A 62 11.97 -10.78 13.96
C ASP A 62 11.38 -9.43 13.56
N PRO A 63 10.15 -9.41 13.07
CA PRO A 63 9.53 -8.18 12.62
C PRO A 63 9.19 -7.29 13.80
N ILE A 64 9.37 -6.00 13.59
CA ILE A 64 8.85 -5.02 14.54
C ILE A 64 7.38 -4.73 14.22
N LEU A 65 7.02 -4.54 12.97
CA LEU A 65 5.67 -4.14 12.55
C LEU A 65 5.10 -4.96 11.37
N GLY A 66 5.94 -5.51 10.51
CA GLY A 66 5.54 -6.31 9.35
C GLY A 66 4.91 -5.51 8.20
N VAL A 67 4.05 -6.18 7.43
CA VAL A 67 3.37 -5.58 6.28
C VAL A 67 1.90 -5.32 6.60
N GLY A 68 1.52 -4.05 6.64
CA GLY A 68 0.14 -3.61 6.79
C GLY A 68 -0.62 -3.69 5.46
N VAL A 69 -1.93 -3.94 5.53
CA VAL A 69 -2.82 -3.99 4.37
C VAL A 69 -3.98 -3.04 4.55
N LEU A 70 -4.12 -2.11 3.62
CA LEU A 70 -5.33 -1.32 3.46
C LEU A 70 -6.09 -1.84 2.24
N ALA A 71 -7.23 -2.48 2.45
CA ALA A 71 -8.11 -2.93 1.37
C ALA A 71 -9.45 -2.21 1.45
N ARG A 72 -9.90 -1.64 0.33
CA ARG A 72 -11.15 -0.88 0.24
C ARG A 72 -11.89 -1.17 -1.06
N ARG A 73 -13.21 -1.10 -1.02
CA ARG A 73 -14.07 -1.33 -2.19
C ARG A 73 -14.92 -0.11 -2.50
N ALA A 74 -14.78 0.40 -3.72
CA ALA A 74 -15.60 1.47 -4.26
C ALA A 74 -16.36 0.95 -5.50
N GLY A 75 -17.65 0.69 -5.36
CA GLY A 75 -18.45 0.04 -6.40
C GLY A 75 -17.95 -1.37 -6.70
N ASN A 76 -17.62 -1.63 -7.97
CA ASN A 76 -17.08 -2.91 -8.44
C ASN A 76 -15.54 -2.97 -8.43
N ARG A 77 -14.89 -1.89 -8.00
CA ARG A 77 -13.43 -1.78 -7.96
C ARG A 77 -12.89 -1.98 -6.56
N THR A 78 -11.75 -2.64 -6.47
CA THR A 78 -11.04 -2.89 -5.21
C THR A 78 -9.67 -2.23 -5.26
N LEU A 79 -9.34 -1.50 -4.21
CA LEU A 79 -8.00 -0.99 -3.91
C LEU A 79 -7.35 -1.90 -2.86
N VAL A 80 -6.09 -2.23 -3.08
CA VAL A 80 -5.23 -2.89 -2.08
C VAL A 80 -3.93 -2.11 -2.00
N VAL A 81 -3.59 -1.65 -0.81
CA VAL A 81 -2.30 -1.01 -0.52
C VAL A 81 -1.55 -1.90 0.46
N LEU A 82 -0.37 -2.33 0.06
CA LEU A 82 0.57 -3.06 0.92
C LEU A 82 1.63 -2.07 1.39
N ILE A 83 1.86 -2.04 2.69
CA ILE A 83 2.77 -1.09 3.33
C ILE A 83 3.76 -1.87 4.18
N ASN A 84 5.00 -1.95 3.75
CA ASN A 84 6.05 -2.48 4.61
C ASN A 84 6.39 -1.42 5.66
N GLN A 85 6.07 -1.71 6.92
CA GLN A 85 6.27 -0.79 8.05
C GLN A 85 7.66 -0.99 8.70
N ASP A 86 8.47 -1.90 8.13
CA ASP A 86 9.80 -2.22 8.62
C ASP A 86 10.90 -1.69 7.67
N GLN A 87 12.11 -1.52 8.19
CA GLN A 87 13.28 -1.13 7.42
C GLN A 87 13.86 -2.26 6.55
N TYR A 88 13.44 -3.50 6.79
CA TYR A 88 13.91 -4.69 6.07
C TYR A 88 12.94 -5.09 4.96
N ALA A 89 13.49 -5.75 3.93
CA ALA A 89 12.67 -6.35 2.89
C ALA A 89 11.91 -7.57 3.42
N HIS A 90 10.64 -7.69 3.09
CA HIS A 90 9.78 -8.80 3.49
C HIS A 90 9.09 -9.44 2.30
N GLU A 91 9.04 -10.78 2.30
CA GLU A 91 8.14 -11.54 1.46
C GLU A 91 6.79 -11.67 2.16
N THR A 92 5.70 -11.41 1.46
CA THR A 92 4.37 -11.41 2.06
C THR A 92 3.35 -12.10 1.18
N VAL A 93 2.39 -12.77 1.81
CA VAL A 93 1.27 -13.42 1.16
C VAL A 93 -0.01 -12.68 1.47
N LEU A 94 -0.66 -12.14 0.43
CA LEU A 94 -1.96 -11.50 0.54
C LEU A 94 -3.05 -12.56 0.69
N LYS A 95 -3.88 -12.40 1.71
CA LYS A 95 -4.98 -13.28 2.10
C LYS A 95 -6.32 -12.53 2.13
N GLY A 96 -7.42 -13.27 2.10
CA GLY A 96 -8.77 -12.73 2.32
C GLY A 96 -9.43 -12.11 1.08
N LEU A 97 -8.79 -12.16 -0.09
CA LEU A 97 -9.41 -11.77 -1.35
C LEU A 97 -9.72 -13.00 -2.20
N ASP A 98 -10.85 -12.93 -2.92
CA ASP A 98 -11.18 -13.92 -3.93
C ASP A 98 -10.13 -13.91 -5.05
N GLU A 99 -9.76 -15.08 -5.55
CA GLU A 99 -8.80 -15.23 -6.64
C GLU A 99 -9.17 -14.39 -7.86
N ALA A 100 -10.45 -14.36 -8.24
CA ALA A 100 -10.94 -13.57 -9.35
C ALA A 100 -10.71 -12.06 -9.18
N VAL A 101 -10.72 -11.56 -7.95
CA VAL A 101 -10.39 -10.17 -7.63
C VAL A 101 -8.89 -9.94 -7.78
N VAL A 102 -8.06 -10.83 -7.20
CA VAL A 102 -6.60 -10.68 -7.23
C VAL A 102 -6.05 -10.74 -8.65
N MET A 103 -6.59 -11.62 -9.50
CA MET A 103 -6.19 -11.73 -10.91
C MET A 103 -6.47 -10.46 -11.73
N ARG A 104 -7.37 -9.60 -11.25
CA ARG A 104 -7.67 -8.29 -11.86
C ARG A 104 -6.86 -7.14 -11.26
N LEU A 105 -6.14 -7.35 -10.17
CA LEU A 105 -5.31 -6.33 -9.56
C LEU A 105 -4.17 -5.93 -10.49
N ARG A 106 -4.04 -4.62 -10.73
CA ARG A 106 -2.94 -4.03 -11.48
C ARG A 106 -2.19 -3.06 -10.59
N ARG A 107 -0.88 -3.07 -10.66
CA ARG A 107 -0.04 -2.15 -9.89
C ARG A 107 -0.19 -0.73 -10.42
N VAL A 108 -0.42 0.21 -9.55
CA VAL A 108 -0.44 1.65 -9.86
C VAL A 108 1.00 2.17 -9.92
N GLY A 109 1.29 3.01 -10.91
CA GLY A 109 2.62 3.62 -11.05
C GLY A 109 3.64 2.80 -11.86
N GLY A 110 3.32 1.58 -12.25
CA GLY A 110 4.16 0.73 -13.11
C GLY A 110 5.48 0.26 -12.47
N GLY A 111 6.11 -0.72 -13.10
CA GLY A 111 7.44 -1.23 -12.70
C GLY A 111 7.41 -2.25 -11.56
N GLY A 112 8.22 -3.29 -11.69
CA GLY A 112 8.40 -4.35 -10.71
C GLY A 112 7.41 -5.51 -10.85
N GLU A 113 7.73 -6.59 -10.14
CA GLU A 113 6.91 -7.80 -10.14
C GLU A 113 5.56 -7.55 -9.49
N GLY A 114 4.50 -8.07 -10.12
CA GLY A 114 3.16 -8.07 -9.59
C GLY A 114 2.99 -9.11 -8.47
N LEU A 115 1.74 -9.35 -8.10
CA LEU A 115 1.38 -10.45 -7.22
C LEU A 115 1.56 -11.78 -7.96
N VAL A 116 2.37 -12.68 -7.42
CA VAL A 116 2.63 -14.00 -7.99
C VAL A 116 1.75 -15.04 -7.29
N LYS A 117 0.97 -15.77 -8.06
CA LYS A 117 0.13 -16.84 -7.52
C LYS A 117 0.99 -18.03 -7.09
N THR A 118 0.75 -18.53 -5.88
CA THR A 118 1.33 -19.76 -5.35
C THR A 118 0.25 -20.66 -4.74
N ARG A 119 0.65 -21.79 -4.15
CA ARG A 119 -0.28 -22.66 -3.42
C ARG A 119 -0.80 -22.03 -2.13
N GLU A 120 -0.03 -21.10 -1.56
CA GLU A 120 -0.34 -20.46 -0.27
C GLU A 120 -1.16 -19.18 -0.43
N GLY A 121 -1.22 -18.61 -1.64
CA GLY A 121 -1.92 -17.36 -1.97
C GLY A 121 -1.16 -16.54 -3.00
N PHE A 122 -1.24 -15.23 -2.88
CA PHE A 122 -0.58 -14.30 -3.80
C PHE A 122 0.60 -13.64 -3.10
N ILE A 123 1.81 -13.98 -3.55
CA ILE A 123 3.07 -13.54 -2.94
C ILE A 123 3.61 -12.30 -3.64
N THR A 124 4.19 -11.41 -2.87
CA THR A 124 5.05 -10.31 -3.35
C THR A 124 6.13 -10.03 -2.31
N ALA A 125 7.27 -9.52 -2.77
CA ALA A 125 8.33 -9.01 -1.89
C ALA A 125 8.26 -7.47 -1.86
N LEU A 126 8.35 -6.88 -0.69
CA LEU A 126 8.42 -5.43 -0.50
C LEU A 126 9.77 -5.07 0.11
N GLU A 127 10.41 -4.05 -0.43
CA GLU A 127 11.59 -3.44 0.17
C GLU A 127 11.24 -2.71 1.48
N GLY A 128 12.24 -2.37 2.27
CA GLY A 128 12.03 -1.63 3.52
C GLY A 128 11.28 -0.32 3.27
N TYR A 129 10.21 -0.08 4.04
CA TYR A 129 9.31 1.08 3.92
C TYR A 129 8.62 1.24 2.55
N GLU A 130 8.67 0.21 1.70
CA GLU A 130 7.98 0.26 0.41
C GLU A 130 6.46 0.25 0.57
N VAL A 131 5.80 1.06 -0.26
CA VAL A 131 4.35 1.06 -0.44
C VAL A 131 4.03 0.57 -1.85
N ARG A 132 3.16 -0.43 -1.96
CA ARG A 132 2.63 -0.90 -3.24
C ARG A 132 1.14 -0.76 -3.31
N ILE A 133 0.68 -0.17 -4.38
CA ILE A 133 -0.73 0.13 -4.62
C ILE A 133 -1.21 -0.72 -5.79
N TYR A 134 -2.30 -1.44 -5.57
CA TYR A 134 -2.97 -2.24 -6.58
C TYR A 134 -4.43 -1.82 -6.68
N ILE A 135 -4.97 -1.88 -7.90
CA ILE A 135 -6.37 -1.57 -8.17
C ILE A 135 -6.92 -2.55 -9.19
N THR A 136 -8.18 -2.96 -9.04
CA THR A 136 -8.88 -3.71 -10.10
C THR A 136 -9.38 -2.77 -11.17
N ASP A 137 -9.34 -3.24 -12.40
CA ASP A 137 -9.98 -2.59 -13.55
C ASP A 137 -11.50 -2.52 -13.40
#